data_0055af59c85c24181af16d56c54918b7
#
_entry.id   0055af59c85c24181af16d56c54918b7
#
_cell.length_a   1.000
_cell.length_b   1.000
_cell.length_c   1.000
_cell.angle_alpha   90.00
_cell.angle_beta   90.00
_cell.angle_gamma   90.00
#
_symmetry.space_group_name_H-M   'P 1'
#
loop_
_entity.id
_entity.type
_entity.pdbx_description
1 polymer ?
#
loop_
_entity_poly.entity_id
_entity_poly.type
_entity_poly.pdbx_seq_one_letter_code
_entity_poly.pdbx_strand_id
1 'polypeptide(L)'
;MDKDPFKEYMKQSEPNKRDKGYAWHTAIGLQAVDGLKTSKYLIDTAIKNIEGDISIDEAQELLNTYYEENPKADTEDRTEEADKVAVRIAKILSEKAFSFTPNEYISIHKKLFTGIYGHAGKLRDYNITKKEWVLNGATILYGSASELRATLDYDFAEEKKFSYKNLSMEEIIHHLAFFVSRLWQIHVFGEGNTRTTAVFFIKYLRTLGFDATNDIFAENAWYFRNALVRANYNDLKNGVHETTEYLELFLRNLLLDEKNELHNRTMHISGRFAEVDIERVKVDIESTKVDIRNKLLSFSDTISEKTINHTVEIFSKCGKENCFGRTIVEEITGLKPSGASKLIKLLVDSEVIVPVTGHGKGKYRFQ
;
A
#
# COMPACT_ATOMS: atom_id res chain seq x y z
N MET A 1 2.96 -20.92 -0.03
CA MET A 1 2.12 -19.95 0.73
C MET A 1 2.69 -19.90 2.13
N ASP A 2 3.41 -18.85 2.47
CA ASP A 2 3.82 -18.65 3.85
C ASP A 2 2.56 -18.40 4.68
N LYS A 3 2.34 -19.23 5.68
CA LYS A 3 1.22 -19.10 6.60
C LYS A 3 1.39 -17.78 7.37
N ASP A 4 0.41 -16.90 7.27
CA ASP A 4 0.37 -15.69 8.08
C ASP A 4 0.36 -16.07 9.57
N PRO A 5 1.44 -15.79 10.32
CA PRO A 5 1.58 -16.25 11.69
C PRO A 5 0.57 -15.59 12.65
N PHE A 6 0.05 -14.41 12.29
CA PHE A 6 -0.87 -13.66 13.16
C PHE A 6 -2.28 -14.25 13.17
N LYS A 7 -2.70 -14.96 12.09
CA LYS A 7 -4.02 -15.60 12.02
C LYS A 7 -4.26 -16.64 13.11
N GLU A 8 -3.21 -17.28 13.60
CA GLU A 8 -3.31 -18.23 14.70
C GLU A 8 -3.59 -17.50 16.03
N TYR A 9 -2.98 -16.33 16.26
CA TYR A 9 -3.21 -15.53 17.48
C TYR A 9 -4.62 -14.93 17.52
N MET A 10 -5.14 -14.48 16.38
CA MET A 10 -6.48 -13.90 16.30
C MET A 10 -7.59 -14.92 16.61
N LYS A 11 -7.32 -16.21 16.47
CA LYS A 11 -8.23 -17.30 16.85
C LYS A 11 -8.17 -17.68 18.33
N GLN A 12 -7.17 -17.17 19.07
CA GLN A 12 -7.00 -17.53 20.47
C GLN A 12 -8.05 -16.84 21.35
N SER A 13 -8.48 -17.52 22.40
CA SER A 13 -9.49 -17.02 23.35
C SER A 13 -8.95 -16.03 24.38
N GLU A 14 -7.63 -15.84 24.47
CA GLU A 14 -7.01 -14.88 25.39
C GLU A 14 -7.11 -13.45 24.81
N PRO A 15 -7.93 -12.54 25.43
CA PRO A 15 -8.19 -11.22 24.85
C PRO A 15 -6.92 -10.41 24.56
N ASN A 16 -5.92 -10.49 25.44
CA ASN A 16 -4.69 -9.70 25.28
C ASN A 16 -3.83 -10.14 24.08
N LYS A 17 -3.72 -11.45 23.83
CA LYS A 17 -2.97 -11.97 22.67
C LYS A 17 -3.69 -11.70 21.36
N ARG A 18 -5.02 -11.86 21.39
CA ARG A 18 -5.87 -11.55 20.25
C ARG A 18 -5.77 -10.08 19.85
N ASP A 19 -5.91 -9.16 20.80
CA ASP A 19 -5.86 -7.73 20.54
C ASP A 19 -4.48 -7.28 20.02
N LYS A 20 -3.40 -7.83 20.59
CA LYS A 20 -2.05 -7.61 20.06
C LYS A 20 -1.89 -8.19 18.66
N GLY A 21 -2.41 -9.39 18.40
CA GLY A 21 -2.39 -10.02 17.08
C GLY A 21 -3.04 -9.13 16.02
N TYR A 22 -4.23 -8.59 16.29
CA TYR A 22 -4.89 -7.63 15.40
C TYR A 22 -4.10 -6.34 15.21
N ALA A 23 -3.56 -5.77 16.29
CA ALA A 23 -2.77 -4.54 16.18
C ALA A 23 -1.53 -4.74 15.28
N TRP A 24 -0.80 -5.84 15.44
CA TRP A 24 0.35 -6.17 14.62
C TRP A 24 -0.02 -6.52 13.18
N HIS A 25 -1.08 -7.32 12.98
CA HIS A 25 -1.55 -7.68 11.65
C HIS A 25 -1.96 -6.43 10.85
N THR A 26 -2.76 -5.55 11.45
CA THR A 26 -3.13 -4.28 10.85
C THR A 26 -1.90 -3.39 10.57
N ALA A 27 -0.98 -3.30 11.52
CA ALA A 27 0.23 -2.47 11.38
C ALA A 27 1.13 -2.91 10.23
N ILE A 28 1.30 -4.21 10.05
CA ILE A 28 2.09 -4.79 8.96
C ILE A 28 1.36 -4.62 7.62
N GLY A 29 0.07 -4.93 7.57
CA GLY A 29 -0.72 -4.84 6.34
C GLY A 29 -0.84 -3.41 5.81
N LEU A 30 -0.92 -2.41 6.71
CA LEU A 30 -0.96 -0.99 6.31
C LEU A 30 0.30 -0.50 5.58
N GLN A 31 1.44 -1.22 5.65
CA GLN A 31 2.61 -0.84 4.86
C GLN A 31 2.37 -1.01 3.35
N ALA A 32 1.45 -1.88 2.97
CA ALA A 32 1.10 -2.13 1.57
C ALA A 32 0.45 -0.91 0.85
N VAL A 33 -0.08 0.10 1.58
CA VAL A 33 -0.61 1.33 0.96
C VAL A 33 0.45 2.12 0.19
N ASP A 34 1.71 1.99 0.60
CA ASP A 34 2.87 2.62 -0.03
C ASP A 34 3.77 1.59 -0.75
N GLY A 35 3.26 0.36 -0.94
CA GLY A 35 3.97 -0.73 -1.61
C GLY A 35 5.11 -1.33 -0.80
N LEU A 36 5.18 -1.04 0.52
CA LEU A 36 6.26 -1.49 1.39
C LEU A 36 6.01 -2.88 1.94
N LYS A 37 7.10 -3.57 2.26
CA LYS A 37 7.08 -4.89 2.90
C LYS A 37 7.93 -4.88 4.16
N THR A 38 7.45 -5.57 5.18
CA THR A 38 8.17 -5.72 6.44
C THR A 38 9.17 -6.88 6.38
N SER A 39 10.20 -6.81 7.22
CA SER A 39 11.21 -7.85 7.35
C SER A 39 10.70 -9.06 8.14
N LYS A 40 11.41 -10.20 7.98
CA LYS A 40 11.20 -11.35 8.85
C LYS A 40 11.56 -11.04 10.30
N TYR A 41 12.58 -10.20 10.53
CA TYR A 41 12.98 -9.80 11.87
C TYR A 41 11.87 -9.08 12.63
N LEU A 42 11.13 -8.20 11.96
CA LEU A 42 9.94 -7.57 12.55
C LEU A 42 8.88 -8.61 12.92
N ILE A 43 8.60 -9.58 12.04
CA ILE A 43 7.59 -10.62 12.28
C ILE A 43 7.96 -11.43 13.52
N ASP A 44 9.21 -11.87 13.61
CA ASP A 44 9.72 -12.64 14.76
C ASP A 44 9.67 -11.81 16.06
N THR A 45 9.93 -10.51 15.99
CA THR A 45 9.84 -9.57 17.11
C THR A 45 8.39 -9.35 17.55
N ALA A 46 7.47 -9.21 16.58
CA ALA A 46 6.04 -9.08 16.84
C ALA A 46 5.48 -10.30 17.57
N ILE A 47 5.88 -11.51 17.17
CA ILE A 47 5.49 -12.76 17.83
C ILE A 47 5.94 -12.74 19.31
N LYS A 48 7.19 -12.38 19.61
CA LYS A 48 7.67 -12.26 20.99
C LYS A 48 6.85 -11.27 21.82
N ASN A 49 6.44 -10.15 21.22
CA ASN A 49 5.58 -9.18 21.91
C ASN A 49 4.17 -9.73 22.16
N ILE A 50 3.59 -10.47 21.21
CA ILE A 50 2.27 -11.08 21.37
C ILE A 50 2.31 -12.15 22.46
N GLU A 51 3.36 -13.00 22.48
CA GLU A 51 3.55 -14.03 23.49
C GLU A 51 3.80 -13.44 24.89
N GLY A 52 4.25 -12.20 24.98
CA GLY A 52 4.53 -11.51 26.24
C GLY A 52 5.96 -11.63 26.70
N ASP A 53 6.84 -12.17 25.86
CA ASP A 53 8.28 -12.29 26.14
C ASP A 53 8.96 -10.93 26.21
N ILE A 54 8.45 -9.96 25.43
CA ILE A 54 8.93 -8.58 25.40
C ILE A 54 7.74 -7.59 25.38
N SER A 55 7.95 -6.40 25.92
CA SER A 55 7.02 -5.28 25.80
C SER A 55 7.06 -4.68 24.38
N ILE A 56 6.08 -3.85 24.04
CA ILE A 56 6.06 -3.12 22.75
C ILE A 56 7.22 -2.10 22.66
N ASP A 57 7.64 -1.53 23.79
CA ASP A 57 8.77 -0.62 23.87
C ASP A 57 10.10 -1.33 23.63
N GLU A 58 10.28 -2.50 24.22
CA GLU A 58 11.45 -3.37 23.93
C GLU A 58 11.45 -3.82 22.46
N ALA A 59 10.31 -4.15 21.88
CA ALA A 59 10.21 -4.47 20.45
C ALA A 59 10.68 -3.30 19.57
N GLN A 60 10.31 -2.07 19.93
CA GLN A 60 10.75 -0.87 19.21
C GLN A 60 12.27 -0.64 19.37
N GLU A 61 12.82 -0.83 20.56
CA GLU A 61 14.28 -0.72 20.82
C GLU A 61 15.08 -1.79 20.05
N LEU A 62 14.62 -3.03 20.04
CA LEU A 62 15.23 -4.10 19.26
C LEU A 62 15.30 -3.78 17.76
N LEU A 63 14.24 -3.22 17.19
CA LEU A 63 14.23 -2.80 15.79
C LEU A 63 15.18 -1.63 15.52
N ASN A 64 15.23 -0.63 16.41
CA ASN A 64 16.17 0.47 16.27
C ASN A 64 17.62 -0.04 16.29
N THR A 65 17.99 -0.86 17.28
CA THR A 65 19.32 -1.44 17.40
C THR A 65 19.66 -2.30 16.18
N TYR A 66 18.72 -3.13 15.70
CA TYR A 66 18.93 -3.95 14.51
C TYR A 66 19.34 -3.12 13.29
N TYR A 67 18.68 -2.00 13.04
CA TYR A 67 18.98 -1.14 11.89
C TYR A 67 20.21 -0.25 12.13
N GLU A 68 20.54 0.09 13.38
CA GLU A 68 21.81 0.76 13.72
C GLU A 68 23.02 -0.14 13.48
N GLU A 69 22.90 -1.43 13.83
CA GLU A 69 23.96 -2.42 13.64
C GLU A 69 24.05 -2.90 12.16
N ASN A 70 22.97 -2.78 11.38
CA ASN A 70 22.89 -3.23 9.99
C ASN A 70 22.54 -2.10 9.02
N PRO A 71 23.31 -0.99 8.97
CA PRO A 71 22.95 0.21 8.21
C PRO A 71 22.90 0.02 6.69
N LYS A 72 23.32 -1.14 6.16
CA LYS A 72 23.28 -1.48 4.73
C LYS A 72 22.10 -2.37 4.34
N ALA A 73 21.26 -2.73 5.29
CA ALA A 73 20.18 -3.69 5.04
C ALA A 73 19.09 -3.13 4.15
N ASP A 74 19.09 -1.80 3.88
CA ASP A 74 17.99 -1.25 3.08
C ASP A 74 18.28 0.13 2.45
N THR A 75 18.58 0.14 1.16
CA THR A 75 18.62 1.38 0.38
C THR A 75 17.56 1.44 -0.73
N GLU A 76 16.98 0.31 -1.14
CA GLU A 76 16.04 0.26 -2.27
C GLU A 76 14.60 -0.08 -1.84
N ASP A 77 14.40 -0.92 -0.83
CA ASP A 77 13.08 -1.49 -0.52
C ASP A 77 12.31 -0.76 0.59
N ARG A 78 12.90 0.24 1.25
CA ARG A 78 12.32 0.97 2.39
C ARG A 78 11.78 0.03 3.51
N THR A 79 12.40 -1.12 3.69
CA THR A 79 12.01 -2.13 4.71
C THR A 79 12.19 -1.59 6.12
N GLU A 80 13.28 -0.84 6.39
CA GLU A 80 13.50 -0.17 7.67
C GLU A 80 12.33 0.77 8.02
N GLU A 81 11.86 1.56 7.06
CA GLU A 81 10.69 2.41 7.25
C GLU A 81 9.46 1.56 7.58
N ALA A 82 9.20 0.50 6.80
CA ALA A 82 8.06 -0.38 7.02
C ALA A 82 8.07 -0.98 8.43
N ASP A 83 9.21 -1.46 8.89
CA ASP A 83 9.37 -2.09 10.20
C ASP A 83 9.20 -1.07 11.34
N LYS A 84 9.88 0.06 11.27
CA LYS A 84 9.79 1.12 12.28
C LYS A 84 8.40 1.72 12.37
N VAL A 85 7.71 1.88 11.23
CA VAL A 85 6.32 2.37 11.22
C VAL A 85 5.36 1.31 11.71
N ALA A 86 5.55 0.03 11.36
CA ALA A 86 4.66 -1.03 11.82
C ALA A 86 4.67 -1.17 13.36
N VAL A 87 5.82 -1.21 14.02
CA VAL A 87 5.85 -1.29 15.50
C VAL A 87 5.17 -0.09 16.15
N ARG A 88 5.31 1.11 15.58
CA ARG A 88 4.66 2.33 16.08
C ARG A 88 3.15 2.32 15.87
N ILE A 89 2.67 1.79 14.74
CA ILE A 89 1.23 1.57 14.51
C ILE A 89 0.69 0.58 15.54
N ALA A 90 1.35 -0.57 15.73
CA ALA A 90 0.93 -1.57 16.70
C ALA A 90 0.85 -0.98 18.12
N LYS A 91 1.83 -0.14 18.50
CA LYS A 91 1.82 0.57 19.78
C LYS A 91 0.62 1.50 19.91
N ILE A 92 0.40 2.40 18.92
CA ILE A 92 -0.71 3.35 18.92
C ILE A 92 -2.06 2.64 18.95
N LEU A 93 -2.23 1.55 18.19
CA LEU A 93 -3.47 0.78 18.17
C LEU A 93 -3.71 0.02 19.49
N SER A 94 -2.68 -0.29 20.25
CA SER A 94 -2.76 -0.92 21.58
C SER A 94 -3.06 0.11 22.70
N GLU A 95 -2.80 1.39 22.49
CA GLU A 95 -3.12 2.45 23.43
C GLU A 95 -4.62 2.72 23.46
N LYS A 96 -5.22 2.84 24.65
CA LYS A 96 -6.65 3.24 24.82
C LYS A 96 -6.85 4.74 24.62
N ALA A 97 -5.87 5.55 25.01
CA ALA A 97 -5.94 7.01 24.91
C ALA A 97 -6.11 7.46 23.45
N PHE A 98 -7.09 8.33 23.22
CA PHE A 98 -7.34 8.98 21.94
C PHE A 98 -8.14 10.26 22.14
N SER A 99 -7.87 11.26 21.35
CA SER A 99 -8.60 12.53 21.33
C SER A 99 -9.01 12.85 19.88
N PHE A 100 -10.30 13.02 19.63
CA PHE A 100 -10.77 13.42 18.32
C PHE A 100 -10.49 14.90 18.07
N THR A 101 -9.26 15.21 17.67
CA THR A 101 -8.77 16.57 17.38
C THR A 101 -7.81 16.61 16.22
N PRO A 102 -7.71 17.75 15.48
CA PRO A 102 -6.67 17.96 14.47
C PRO A 102 -5.26 17.74 15.01
N ASN A 103 -5.01 18.13 16.26
CA ASN A 103 -3.69 17.96 16.88
C ASN A 103 -3.36 16.49 17.14
N GLU A 104 -4.34 15.64 17.47
CA GLU A 104 -4.12 14.21 17.60
C GLU A 104 -3.79 13.57 16.25
N TYR A 105 -4.48 13.98 15.18
CA TYR A 105 -4.16 13.54 13.83
C TYR A 105 -2.70 13.86 13.44
N ILE A 106 -2.26 15.09 13.73
CA ILE A 106 -0.88 15.53 13.51
C ILE A 106 0.10 14.79 14.44
N SER A 107 -0.28 14.53 15.69
CA SER A 107 0.52 13.80 16.67
C SER A 107 0.72 12.34 16.24
N ILE A 108 -0.30 11.68 15.71
CA ILE A 108 -0.18 10.33 15.16
C ILE A 108 0.86 10.31 14.02
N HIS A 109 0.77 11.22 13.05
CA HIS A 109 1.78 11.32 12.00
C HIS A 109 3.19 11.52 12.58
N LYS A 110 3.35 12.42 13.56
CA LYS A 110 4.63 12.64 14.22
C LYS A 110 5.16 11.38 14.87
N LYS A 111 4.33 10.67 15.65
CA LYS A 111 4.69 9.41 16.32
C LYS A 111 5.11 8.34 15.30
N LEU A 112 4.40 8.22 14.18
CA LEU A 112 4.69 7.21 13.15
C LEU A 112 6.03 7.46 12.44
N PHE A 113 6.34 8.72 12.13
CA PHE A 113 7.40 9.04 11.17
C PHE A 113 8.61 9.79 11.75
N THR A 114 8.66 10.04 13.07
CA THR A 114 9.85 10.63 13.72
C THR A 114 11.10 9.78 13.45
N GLY A 115 12.17 10.43 12.97
CA GLY A 115 13.42 9.75 12.59
C GLY A 115 13.39 9.04 11.23
N ILE A 116 12.24 9.07 10.53
CA ILE A 116 12.08 8.56 9.16
C ILE A 116 11.97 9.74 8.20
N TYR A 117 11.05 10.66 8.47
CA TYR A 117 10.88 11.87 7.66
C TYR A 117 11.28 13.13 8.46
N GLY A 118 12.09 14.01 7.86
CA GLY A 118 12.46 15.28 8.48
C GLY A 118 11.29 16.24 8.73
N HIS A 119 10.15 15.97 8.11
CA HIS A 119 8.89 16.70 8.24
C HIS A 119 7.82 15.99 9.10
N ALA A 120 8.21 14.97 9.88
CA ALA A 120 7.26 14.24 10.72
C ALA A 120 6.46 15.19 11.65
N GLY A 121 5.13 15.14 11.55
CA GLY A 121 4.21 16.00 12.30
C GLY A 121 4.15 17.46 11.82
N LYS A 122 4.74 17.79 10.67
CA LYS A 122 4.65 19.13 10.08
C LYS A 122 3.72 19.11 8.86
N LEU A 123 2.85 20.08 8.77
CA LEU A 123 2.04 20.30 7.59
C LEU A 123 2.95 20.74 6.45
N ARG A 124 2.66 20.26 5.22
CA ARG A 124 3.40 20.69 4.02
C ARG A 124 3.12 22.15 3.71
N ASP A 125 4.08 22.83 3.14
CA ASP A 125 4.03 24.23 2.72
C ASP A 125 4.03 24.39 1.18
N TYR A 126 3.82 23.30 0.46
CA TYR A 126 3.77 23.22 -1.00
C TYR A 126 2.56 22.42 -1.48
N ASN A 127 2.06 22.73 -2.68
CA ASN A 127 1.01 21.97 -3.33
C ASN A 127 1.57 20.67 -3.92
N ILE A 128 0.77 19.62 -3.87
CA ILE A 128 1.17 18.29 -4.35
C ILE A 128 0.29 17.80 -5.49
N THR A 129 0.88 16.96 -6.32
CA THR A 129 0.19 16.22 -7.38
C THR A 129 0.75 14.80 -7.36
N LYS A 130 -0.13 13.80 -7.31
CA LYS A 130 0.25 12.37 -7.33
C LYS A 130 -0.45 11.67 -8.48
N LYS A 131 0.29 10.86 -9.22
CA LYS A 131 -0.31 9.99 -10.24
C LYS A 131 -0.94 8.79 -9.56
N GLU A 132 -2.24 8.60 -9.77
CA GLU A 132 -2.99 7.53 -9.15
C GLU A 132 -3.29 6.43 -10.17
N TRP A 133 -2.93 5.18 -9.81
CA TRP A 133 -3.14 4.02 -10.68
C TRP A 133 -4.62 3.87 -11.06
N VAL A 134 -5.52 3.94 -10.09
CA VAL A 134 -6.96 3.77 -10.29
C VAL A 134 -7.56 4.83 -11.22
N LEU A 135 -6.87 5.95 -11.40
CA LEU A 135 -7.23 7.06 -12.28
C LEU A 135 -6.43 7.05 -13.60
N ASN A 136 -5.86 5.92 -13.98
CA ASN A 136 -5.03 5.80 -15.18
C ASN A 136 -3.90 6.86 -15.26
N GLY A 137 -3.31 7.17 -14.10
CA GLY A 137 -2.23 8.16 -13.97
C GLY A 137 -2.68 9.61 -13.80
N ALA A 138 -3.99 9.89 -13.78
CA ALA A 138 -4.51 11.20 -13.38
C ALA A 138 -4.36 11.42 -11.86
N THR A 139 -4.63 12.63 -11.40
CA THR A 139 -4.54 13.04 -10.00
C THR A 139 -5.87 13.55 -9.48
N ILE A 140 -6.08 13.49 -8.18
CA ILE A 140 -7.16 14.21 -7.51
C ILE A 140 -6.72 15.63 -7.16
N LEU A 141 -7.69 16.47 -6.80
CA LEU A 141 -7.42 17.79 -6.24
C LEU A 141 -7.20 17.66 -4.74
N TYR A 142 -5.93 17.80 -4.31
CA TYR A 142 -5.56 17.83 -2.89
C TYR A 142 -5.76 19.22 -2.29
N GLY A 143 -5.85 19.31 -0.96
CA GLY A 143 -5.96 20.59 -0.25
C GLY A 143 -4.84 21.57 -0.62
N SER A 144 -5.17 22.87 -0.71
CA SER A 144 -4.16 23.92 -0.94
C SER A 144 -3.22 24.07 0.26
N ALA A 145 -1.92 24.20 0.01
CA ALA A 145 -0.92 24.34 1.07
C ALA A 145 -1.21 25.50 2.01
N SER A 146 -1.77 26.61 1.52
CA SER A 146 -2.12 27.79 2.32
C SER A 146 -3.31 27.57 3.25
N GLU A 147 -4.16 26.55 2.99
CA GLU A 147 -5.44 26.35 3.68
C GLU A 147 -5.49 25.07 4.53
N LEU A 148 -4.41 24.27 4.54
CA LEU A 148 -4.41 22.93 5.14
C LEU A 148 -4.90 22.91 6.58
N ARG A 149 -4.39 23.85 7.42
CA ARG A 149 -4.78 23.91 8.81
C ARG A 149 -6.25 24.33 8.98
N ALA A 150 -6.68 25.34 8.25
CA ALA A 150 -8.04 25.84 8.32
C ALA A 150 -9.04 24.78 7.84
N THR A 151 -8.72 24.06 6.74
CA THR A 151 -9.56 22.97 6.22
C THR A 151 -9.64 21.80 7.20
N LEU A 152 -8.50 21.43 7.82
CA LEU A 152 -8.47 20.38 8.82
C LEU A 152 -9.32 20.75 10.05
N ASP A 153 -9.15 21.96 10.58
CA ASP A 153 -9.93 22.46 11.72
C ASP A 153 -11.44 22.50 11.41
N TYR A 154 -11.80 22.89 10.18
CA TYR A 154 -13.18 22.92 9.71
C TYR A 154 -13.81 21.52 9.63
N ASP A 155 -13.15 20.55 8.96
CA ASP A 155 -13.70 19.20 8.81
C ASP A 155 -13.86 18.52 10.18
N PHE A 156 -12.92 18.71 11.10
CA PHE A 156 -13.06 18.22 12.47
C PHE A 156 -14.19 18.90 13.27
N ALA A 157 -14.41 20.18 13.04
CA ALA A 157 -15.50 20.91 13.69
C ALA A 157 -16.88 20.46 13.18
N GLU A 158 -17.00 20.21 11.87
CA GLU A 158 -18.25 19.71 11.27
C GLU A 158 -18.54 18.28 11.76
N GLU A 159 -17.54 17.40 11.77
CA GLU A 159 -17.70 16.03 12.27
C GLU A 159 -18.12 16.00 13.77
N LYS A 160 -17.57 16.89 14.60
CA LYS A 160 -17.98 17.03 16.01
C LYS A 160 -19.44 17.46 16.20
N LYS A 161 -20.02 18.17 15.24
CA LYS A 161 -21.42 18.60 15.28
C LYS A 161 -22.36 17.52 14.79
N PHE A 162 -21.83 16.56 14.03
CA PHE A 162 -22.62 15.48 13.45
C PHE A 162 -23.15 14.55 14.56
N SER A 163 -24.40 14.16 14.45
CA SER A 163 -25.06 13.28 15.40
C SER A 163 -25.37 11.93 14.78
N TYR A 164 -24.76 10.89 15.31
CA TYR A 164 -25.02 9.50 14.93
C TYR A 164 -26.32 8.92 15.53
N LYS A 165 -27.02 9.69 16.36
CA LYS A 165 -28.25 9.22 17.02
C LYS A 165 -29.39 9.01 16.02
N ASN A 166 -30.08 7.88 16.14
CA ASN A 166 -31.23 7.48 15.33
C ASN A 166 -30.91 7.27 13.83
N LEU A 167 -29.66 7.16 13.45
CA LEU A 167 -29.26 6.79 12.09
C LEU A 167 -29.24 5.27 11.96
N SER A 168 -29.60 4.77 10.78
CA SER A 168 -29.34 3.40 10.36
C SER A 168 -27.86 3.16 10.16
N MET A 169 -27.43 1.89 10.20
CA MET A 169 -26.04 1.54 9.90
C MET A 169 -25.62 1.97 8.48
N GLU A 170 -26.53 1.97 7.53
CA GLU A 170 -26.26 2.43 6.17
C GLU A 170 -25.93 3.92 6.13
N GLU A 171 -26.72 4.75 6.82
CA GLU A 171 -26.47 6.19 6.94
C GLU A 171 -25.16 6.48 7.70
N ILE A 172 -24.86 5.70 8.75
CA ILE A 172 -23.61 5.80 9.49
C ILE A 172 -22.41 5.46 8.59
N ILE A 173 -22.48 4.36 7.85
CA ILE A 173 -21.41 3.93 6.93
C ILE A 173 -21.20 4.97 5.82
N HIS A 174 -22.27 5.47 5.23
CA HIS A 174 -22.19 6.52 4.21
C HIS A 174 -21.49 7.77 4.75
N HIS A 175 -21.91 8.25 5.94
CA HIS A 175 -21.29 9.42 6.56
C HIS A 175 -19.81 9.18 6.92
N LEU A 176 -19.46 8.03 7.49
CA LEU A 176 -18.09 7.67 7.81
C LEU A 176 -17.20 7.58 6.57
N ALA A 177 -17.72 7.03 5.47
CA ALA A 177 -17.03 6.99 4.18
C ALA A 177 -16.76 8.41 3.65
N PHE A 178 -17.76 9.28 3.72
CA PHE A 178 -17.62 10.67 3.36
C PHE A 178 -16.58 11.38 4.24
N PHE A 179 -16.68 11.29 5.56
CA PHE A 179 -15.75 11.93 6.48
C PHE A 179 -14.31 11.49 6.26
N VAL A 180 -14.04 10.18 6.22
CA VAL A 180 -12.67 9.68 6.06
C VAL A 180 -12.07 10.04 4.70
N SER A 181 -12.88 10.08 3.65
CA SER A 181 -12.42 10.48 2.32
C SER A 181 -12.02 11.95 2.26
N ARG A 182 -12.82 12.84 2.88
CA ARG A 182 -12.53 14.28 2.98
C ARG A 182 -11.27 14.53 3.80
N LEU A 183 -11.15 13.92 4.98
CA LEU A 183 -9.97 14.01 5.83
C LEU A 183 -8.70 13.59 5.07
N TRP A 184 -8.76 12.49 4.32
CA TRP A 184 -7.62 12.04 3.54
C TRP A 184 -7.31 12.97 2.36
N GLN A 185 -8.33 13.55 1.69
CA GLN A 185 -8.17 14.46 0.56
C GLN A 185 -7.38 15.73 0.91
N ILE A 186 -7.52 16.24 2.13
CA ILE A 186 -6.74 17.40 2.59
C ILE A 186 -5.25 17.14 2.38
N HIS A 187 -4.80 15.89 2.65
CA HIS A 187 -3.44 15.43 2.41
C HIS A 187 -2.40 16.37 3.03
N VAL A 188 -2.56 16.59 4.34
CA VAL A 188 -1.84 17.66 5.07
C VAL A 188 -0.33 17.45 5.17
N PHE A 189 0.18 16.22 4.98
CA PHE A 189 1.60 15.90 5.08
C PHE A 189 2.22 15.65 3.71
N GLY A 190 3.55 15.75 3.61
CA GLY A 190 4.28 15.41 2.39
C GLY A 190 4.17 13.93 2.03
N GLU A 191 4.32 13.06 3.01
CA GLU A 191 4.22 11.58 2.89
C GLU A 191 3.49 11.00 4.10
N GLY A 192 3.08 9.72 4.03
CA GLY A 192 2.48 8.99 5.16
C GLY A 192 1.00 9.31 5.45
N ASN A 193 0.32 10.07 4.58
CA ASN A 193 -1.07 10.48 4.80
C ASN A 193 -2.02 9.29 4.95
N THR A 194 -1.94 8.29 4.08
CA THR A 194 -2.87 7.15 4.12
C THR A 194 -2.70 6.31 5.38
N ARG A 195 -1.47 6.01 5.80
CA ARG A 195 -1.21 5.28 7.05
C ARG A 195 -1.69 6.06 8.27
N THR A 196 -1.44 7.38 8.31
CA THR A 196 -1.93 8.25 9.38
C THR A 196 -3.45 8.27 9.43
N THR A 197 -4.10 8.45 8.28
CA THR A 197 -5.57 8.48 8.19
C THR A 197 -6.17 7.14 8.65
N ALA A 198 -5.63 6.01 8.22
CA ALA A 198 -6.11 4.69 8.63
C ALA A 198 -6.00 4.49 10.15
N VAL A 199 -4.83 4.79 10.75
CA VAL A 199 -4.62 4.66 12.20
C VAL A 199 -5.55 5.58 12.99
N PHE A 200 -5.66 6.84 12.58
CA PHE A 200 -6.58 7.80 13.20
C PHE A 200 -8.03 7.32 13.10
N PHE A 201 -8.45 6.87 11.93
CA PHE A 201 -9.81 6.42 11.67
C PHE A 201 -10.17 5.17 12.48
N ILE A 202 -9.28 4.18 12.58
CA ILE A 202 -9.49 3.01 13.46
C ILE A 202 -9.71 3.46 14.92
N LYS A 203 -8.88 4.38 15.42
CA LYS A 203 -9.05 4.93 16.77
C LYS A 203 -10.36 5.67 16.94
N TYR A 204 -10.77 6.45 15.93
CA TYR A 204 -12.04 7.15 15.93
C TYR A 204 -13.24 6.18 15.95
N LEU A 205 -13.24 5.17 15.08
CA LEU A 205 -14.28 4.13 15.05
C LEU A 205 -14.47 3.47 16.42
N ARG A 206 -13.37 3.19 17.13
CA ARG A 206 -13.42 2.63 18.49
C ARG A 206 -14.11 3.56 19.49
N THR A 207 -13.98 4.89 19.36
CA THR A 207 -14.70 5.83 20.22
C THR A 207 -16.20 5.88 19.93
N LEU A 208 -16.61 5.50 18.73
CA LEU A 208 -18.01 5.36 18.35
C LEU A 208 -18.60 3.99 18.77
N GLY A 209 -17.80 3.12 19.39
CA GLY A 209 -18.22 1.80 19.87
C GLY A 209 -18.03 0.66 18.88
N PHE A 210 -17.39 0.90 17.73
CA PHE A 210 -17.05 -0.16 16.77
C PHE A 210 -15.73 -0.85 17.17
N ASP A 211 -15.68 -2.17 17.05
CA ASP A 211 -14.50 -2.94 17.41
C ASP A 211 -13.32 -2.67 16.44
N ALA A 212 -13.59 -2.59 15.15
CA ALA A 212 -12.61 -2.33 14.08
C ALA A 212 -11.31 -3.17 14.22
N THR A 213 -11.47 -4.45 14.59
CA THR A 213 -10.36 -5.39 14.87
C THR A 213 -10.32 -6.58 13.92
N ASN A 214 -11.05 -6.52 12.80
CA ASN A 214 -10.98 -7.58 11.79
C ASN A 214 -9.83 -7.34 10.79
N ASP A 215 -9.57 -8.33 9.93
CA ASP A 215 -8.45 -8.34 9.01
C ASP A 215 -8.58 -7.36 7.82
N ILE A 216 -9.68 -6.61 7.72
CA ILE A 216 -10.03 -5.85 6.52
C ILE A 216 -8.97 -4.82 6.17
N PHE A 217 -8.45 -4.05 7.14
CA PHE A 217 -7.36 -3.09 6.88
C PHE A 217 -6.06 -3.79 6.48
N ALA A 218 -5.74 -4.91 7.13
CA ALA A 218 -4.52 -5.65 6.87
C ALA A 218 -4.52 -6.27 5.46
N GLU A 219 -5.61 -6.89 5.07
CA GLU A 219 -5.72 -7.61 3.80
C GLU A 219 -6.04 -6.69 2.61
N ASN A 220 -6.68 -5.52 2.87
CA ASN A 220 -7.22 -4.65 1.84
C ASN A 220 -6.70 -3.20 1.93
N ALA A 221 -5.48 -2.98 2.44
CA ALA A 221 -4.91 -1.65 2.60
C ALA A 221 -4.81 -0.89 1.27
N TRP A 222 -4.41 -1.57 0.19
CA TRP A 222 -4.37 -0.99 -1.16
C TRP A 222 -5.76 -0.68 -1.71
N TYR A 223 -6.76 -1.52 -1.42
CA TYR A 223 -8.16 -1.23 -1.76
C TYR A 223 -8.65 0.02 -1.04
N PHE A 224 -8.43 0.12 0.27
CA PHE A 224 -8.80 1.30 1.06
C PHE A 224 -8.22 2.58 0.47
N ARG A 225 -6.92 2.58 0.11
CA ARG A 225 -6.27 3.72 -0.53
C ARG A 225 -6.92 4.09 -1.87
N ASN A 226 -7.18 3.13 -2.74
CA ASN A 226 -7.81 3.37 -4.04
C ASN A 226 -9.26 3.85 -3.91
N ALA A 227 -10.00 3.34 -2.92
CA ALA A 227 -11.35 3.79 -2.61
C ALA A 227 -11.39 5.26 -2.15
N LEU A 228 -10.39 5.69 -1.34
CA LEU A 228 -10.22 7.11 -0.98
C LEU A 228 -9.96 7.99 -2.20
N VAL A 229 -9.16 7.51 -3.15
CA VAL A 229 -8.92 8.22 -4.42
C VAL A 229 -10.22 8.36 -5.22
N ARG A 230 -10.98 7.26 -5.38
CA ARG A 230 -12.25 7.27 -6.14
C ARG A 230 -13.33 8.14 -5.51
N ALA A 231 -13.35 8.25 -4.20
CA ALA A 231 -14.28 9.12 -3.48
C ALA A 231 -14.01 10.62 -3.69
N ASN A 232 -12.87 10.99 -4.29
CA ASN A 232 -12.43 12.38 -4.46
C ASN A 232 -12.07 12.74 -5.92
N TYR A 233 -12.54 11.96 -6.90
CA TYR A 233 -12.21 12.20 -8.30
C TYR A 233 -13.43 12.38 -9.18
N ASN A 234 -13.46 13.51 -9.90
CA ASN A 234 -14.44 13.83 -10.92
C ASN A 234 -13.76 14.10 -12.27
N ASP A 235 -14.25 13.45 -13.33
CA ASP A 235 -13.95 13.77 -14.73
C ASP A 235 -15.26 13.73 -15.54
N LEU A 236 -16.03 14.79 -15.39
CA LEU A 236 -17.36 14.89 -15.98
C LEU A 236 -17.34 14.79 -17.52
N LYS A 237 -16.21 15.15 -18.15
CA LYS A 237 -16.06 15.05 -19.62
C LYS A 237 -16.05 13.59 -20.08
N ASN A 238 -15.52 12.72 -19.26
CA ASN A 238 -15.43 11.28 -19.52
C ASN A 238 -16.48 10.47 -18.76
N GLY A 239 -17.45 11.13 -18.11
CA GLY A 239 -18.54 10.47 -17.38
C GLY A 239 -18.08 9.80 -16.07
N VAL A 240 -16.93 10.23 -15.52
CA VAL A 240 -16.44 9.70 -14.25
C VAL A 240 -16.87 10.62 -13.13
N HIS A 241 -17.60 10.07 -12.16
CA HIS A 241 -18.06 10.77 -10.96
C HIS A 241 -17.33 10.26 -9.72
N GLU A 242 -17.15 11.14 -8.74
CA GLU A 242 -16.75 10.73 -7.39
C GLU A 242 -17.78 9.77 -6.79
N THR A 243 -17.33 8.79 -6.03
CA THR A 243 -18.22 7.82 -5.38
C THR A 243 -17.61 7.28 -4.11
N THR A 244 -18.40 7.21 -3.04
CA THR A 244 -18.04 6.59 -1.78
C THR A 244 -18.37 5.09 -1.72
N GLU A 245 -19.05 4.54 -2.73
CA GLU A 245 -19.52 3.15 -2.76
C GLU A 245 -18.43 2.13 -2.42
N TYR A 246 -17.22 2.32 -2.94
CA TYR A 246 -16.08 1.42 -2.64
C TYR A 246 -15.63 1.50 -1.19
N LEU A 247 -15.63 2.71 -0.61
CA LEU A 247 -15.37 2.88 0.83
C LEU A 247 -16.49 2.29 1.67
N GLU A 248 -17.73 2.44 1.24
CA GLU A 248 -18.89 1.85 1.93
C GLU A 248 -18.82 0.33 1.94
N LEU A 249 -18.47 -0.33 0.81
CA LEU A 249 -18.23 -1.78 0.78
C LEU A 249 -17.12 -2.20 1.77
N PHE A 250 -16.02 -1.45 1.80
CA PHE A 250 -14.95 -1.67 2.76
C PHE A 250 -15.43 -1.56 4.21
N LEU A 251 -16.20 -0.50 4.52
CA LEU A 251 -16.73 -0.25 5.86
C LEU A 251 -17.82 -1.26 6.25
N ARG A 252 -18.64 -1.74 5.32
CA ARG A 252 -19.61 -2.82 5.58
C ARG A 252 -18.88 -4.10 6.01
N ASN A 253 -17.81 -4.47 5.33
CA ASN A 253 -16.99 -5.60 5.74
C ASN A 253 -16.33 -5.36 7.11
N LEU A 254 -15.84 -4.14 7.37
CA LEU A 254 -15.18 -3.79 8.63
C LEU A 254 -16.13 -3.74 9.83
N LEU A 255 -17.31 -3.16 9.66
CA LEU A 255 -18.21 -2.82 10.78
C LEU A 255 -19.37 -3.80 10.93
N LEU A 256 -19.76 -4.51 9.87
CA LEU A 256 -20.88 -5.44 9.84
C LEU A 256 -20.46 -6.90 9.59
N ASP A 257 -19.15 -7.18 9.48
CA ASP A 257 -18.62 -8.50 9.11
C ASP A 257 -19.19 -9.07 7.80
N GLU A 258 -19.67 -8.19 6.90
CA GLU A 258 -20.08 -8.60 5.56
C GLU A 258 -18.89 -9.15 4.77
N LYS A 259 -19.16 -9.93 3.72
CA LYS A 259 -18.13 -10.57 2.87
C LYS A 259 -18.20 -10.05 1.45
N ASN A 260 -18.33 -8.72 1.29
CA ASN A 260 -18.26 -8.10 -0.03
C ASN A 260 -16.88 -8.31 -0.64
N GLU A 261 -16.84 -8.65 -1.91
CA GLU A 261 -15.59 -8.78 -2.65
C GLU A 261 -14.99 -7.39 -2.92
N LEU A 262 -13.73 -7.22 -2.53
CA LEU A 262 -13.02 -5.94 -2.60
C LEU A 262 -11.97 -6.00 -3.72
N HIS A 263 -12.38 -5.65 -4.95
CA HIS A 263 -11.52 -5.70 -6.14
C HIS A 263 -11.02 -4.31 -6.54
N ASN A 264 -9.70 -4.10 -6.52
CA ASN A 264 -9.10 -2.82 -6.95
C ASN A 264 -9.43 -2.46 -8.40
N ARG A 265 -9.62 -3.44 -9.26
CA ARG A 265 -9.88 -3.25 -10.70
C ARG A 265 -11.22 -2.65 -11.00
N THR A 266 -12.24 -2.94 -10.18
CA THR A 266 -13.59 -2.35 -10.37
C THR A 266 -13.58 -0.83 -10.18
N MET A 267 -12.61 -0.32 -9.42
CA MET A 267 -12.42 1.11 -9.21
C MET A 267 -11.72 1.83 -10.36
N HIS A 268 -11.03 1.10 -11.25
CA HIS A 268 -10.20 1.71 -12.28
C HIS A 268 -11.06 2.38 -13.37
N ILE A 269 -10.83 3.68 -13.60
CA ILE A 269 -11.67 4.50 -14.48
C ILE A 269 -11.65 4.12 -15.95
N SER A 270 -10.65 3.36 -16.42
CA SER A 270 -10.59 2.93 -17.84
C SER A 270 -11.60 1.84 -18.21
N GLY A 271 -12.27 1.22 -17.23
CA GLY A 271 -13.16 0.07 -17.45
C GLY A 271 -12.47 -1.19 -17.99
N ARG A 272 -11.17 -1.12 -18.33
CA ARG A 272 -10.42 -2.23 -18.95
C ARG A 272 -10.25 -3.45 -18.06
N PHE A 273 -10.51 -3.30 -16.77
CA PHE A 273 -10.27 -4.33 -15.77
C PHE A 273 -11.54 -4.88 -15.12
N ALA A 274 -12.71 -4.46 -15.60
CA ALA A 274 -14.00 -4.85 -15.00
C ALA A 274 -14.31 -6.36 -15.09
N GLU A 275 -13.63 -7.10 -15.98
CA GLU A 275 -13.97 -8.51 -16.26
C GLU A 275 -12.79 -9.49 -16.18
N VAL A 276 -11.60 -9.09 -15.69
CA VAL A 276 -10.45 -9.99 -15.65
C VAL A 276 -10.01 -10.26 -14.22
N ASP A 277 -10.20 -11.48 -13.76
CA ASP A 277 -9.81 -12.01 -12.45
C ASP A 277 -8.36 -11.70 -12.08
N ILE A 278 -8.17 -11.08 -10.90
CA ILE A 278 -6.84 -10.75 -10.36
C ILE A 278 -5.99 -12.01 -10.15
N GLU A 279 -6.59 -13.14 -9.82
CA GLU A 279 -5.90 -14.42 -9.71
C GLU A 279 -5.32 -14.86 -11.05
N ARG A 280 -6.04 -14.71 -12.16
CA ARG A 280 -5.53 -15.04 -13.48
C ARG A 280 -4.30 -14.23 -13.86
N VAL A 281 -4.28 -12.92 -13.59
CA VAL A 281 -3.12 -12.08 -13.98
C VAL A 281 -1.90 -12.30 -13.09
N LYS A 282 -2.08 -12.56 -11.78
CA LYS A 282 -0.95 -13.01 -10.94
C LYS A 282 -0.44 -14.39 -11.38
N VAL A 283 -1.34 -15.29 -11.70
CA VAL A 283 -1.01 -16.62 -12.25
C VAL A 283 -0.36 -16.48 -13.62
N ASP A 284 -0.87 -15.61 -14.51
CA ASP A 284 -0.30 -15.38 -15.85
C ASP A 284 1.07 -14.69 -15.80
N ILE A 285 1.27 -13.74 -14.89
CA ILE A 285 2.59 -13.10 -14.71
C ILE A 285 3.59 -14.10 -14.11
N GLU A 286 3.18 -14.86 -13.11
CA GLU A 286 4.04 -15.85 -12.48
C GLU A 286 4.30 -17.06 -13.38
N SER A 287 3.30 -17.52 -14.11
CA SER A 287 3.48 -18.56 -15.14
C SER A 287 4.38 -18.07 -16.28
N THR A 288 4.21 -16.83 -16.74
CA THR A 288 5.08 -16.26 -17.78
C THR A 288 6.53 -16.10 -17.31
N LYS A 289 6.77 -15.74 -16.03
CA LYS A 289 8.13 -15.72 -15.46
C LYS A 289 8.76 -17.10 -15.43
N VAL A 290 7.98 -18.12 -15.09
CA VAL A 290 8.39 -19.53 -15.15
C VAL A 290 8.68 -19.94 -16.58
N ASP A 291 7.83 -19.57 -17.55
CA ASP A 291 8.02 -19.84 -18.97
C ASP A 291 9.28 -19.17 -19.53
N ILE A 292 9.54 -17.90 -19.19
CA ILE A 292 10.76 -17.18 -19.55
C ILE A 292 11.99 -17.93 -19.01
N ARG A 293 11.94 -18.33 -17.73
CA ARG A 293 13.03 -19.10 -17.11
C ARG A 293 13.26 -20.42 -17.83
N ASN A 294 12.19 -21.16 -18.08
CA ASN A 294 12.26 -22.46 -18.76
C ASN A 294 12.78 -22.32 -20.20
N LYS A 295 12.32 -21.32 -20.96
CA LYS A 295 12.84 -21.03 -22.31
C LYS A 295 14.34 -20.71 -22.27
N LEU A 296 14.80 -19.90 -21.38
CA LEU A 296 16.23 -19.58 -21.26
C LEU A 296 17.06 -20.80 -20.88
N LEU A 297 16.63 -21.60 -19.92
CA LEU A 297 17.33 -22.82 -19.49
C LEU A 297 17.32 -23.92 -20.62
N SER A 298 16.24 -24.03 -21.36
CA SER A 298 16.17 -24.97 -22.52
C SER A 298 17.03 -24.54 -23.70
N PHE A 299 17.29 -23.22 -23.82
CA PHE A 299 18.18 -22.68 -24.86
C PHE A 299 19.67 -22.95 -24.53
N SER A 300 20.05 -22.84 -23.24
CA SER A 300 21.42 -23.19 -22.82
C SER A 300 21.49 -23.38 -21.30
N ASP A 301 22.02 -24.50 -20.86
CA ASP A 301 22.29 -24.83 -19.44
C ASP A 301 23.35 -23.94 -18.79
N THR A 302 24.05 -23.12 -19.58
CA THR A 302 25.13 -22.23 -19.10
C THR A 302 24.64 -20.80 -18.76
N ILE A 303 23.33 -20.52 -18.90
CA ILE A 303 22.78 -19.21 -18.61
C ILE A 303 22.80 -18.95 -17.12
N SER A 304 23.45 -17.85 -16.71
CA SER A 304 23.59 -17.51 -15.30
C SER A 304 22.26 -17.05 -14.69
N GLU A 305 22.03 -17.33 -13.41
CA GLU A 305 20.87 -16.82 -12.64
C GLU A 305 20.74 -15.31 -12.73
N LYS A 306 21.87 -14.57 -12.76
CA LYS A 306 21.87 -13.13 -12.94
C LYS A 306 21.23 -12.71 -14.27
N THR A 307 21.46 -13.44 -15.35
CA THR A 307 20.85 -13.19 -16.67
C THR A 307 19.34 -13.43 -16.64
N ILE A 308 18.92 -14.52 -15.98
CA ILE A 308 17.51 -14.85 -15.79
C ILE A 308 16.82 -13.75 -14.98
N ASN A 309 17.42 -13.31 -13.87
CA ASN A 309 16.86 -12.26 -13.01
C ASN A 309 16.73 -10.94 -13.74
N HIS A 310 17.73 -10.51 -14.51
CA HIS A 310 17.63 -9.32 -15.36
C HIS A 310 16.47 -9.42 -16.36
N THR A 311 16.27 -10.59 -16.97
CA THR A 311 15.20 -10.82 -17.94
C THR A 311 13.82 -10.74 -17.30
N VAL A 312 13.67 -11.35 -16.12
CA VAL A 312 12.43 -11.32 -15.32
C VAL A 312 12.14 -9.90 -14.86
N GLU A 313 13.16 -9.11 -14.51
CA GLU A 313 13.02 -7.71 -14.11
C GLU A 313 12.55 -6.83 -15.27
N ILE A 314 13.13 -7.02 -16.47
CA ILE A 314 12.68 -6.32 -17.70
C ILE A 314 11.22 -6.70 -18.00
N PHE A 315 10.86 -7.98 -17.90
CA PHE A 315 9.49 -8.42 -18.10
C PHE A 315 8.53 -7.79 -17.07
N SER A 316 8.91 -7.74 -15.81
CA SER A 316 8.08 -7.16 -14.75
C SER A 316 7.79 -5.67 -14.95
N LYS A 317 8.73 -4.92 -15.57
CA LYS A 317 8.57 -3.48 -15.85
C LYS A 317 7.92 -3.20 -17.21
N CYS A 318 8.20 -4.00 -18.23
CA CYS A 318 7.71 -3.77 -19.59
C CYS A 318 6.40 -4.54 -19.91
N GLY A 319 6.21 -5.73 -19.31
CA GLY A 319 5.09 -6.62 -19.68
C GLY A 319 5.20 -7.14 -21.13
N LYS A 320 4.14 -7.83 -21.60
CA LYS A 320 4.05 -8.36 -22.98
C LYS A 320 3.69 -7.30 -24.03
N GLU A 321 2.92 -6.28 -23.64
CA GLU A 321 2.32 -5.34 -24.59
C GLU A 321 3.22 -4.15 -24.95
N ASN A 322 4.20 -3.83 -24.11
CA ASN A 322 5.05 -2.66 -24.32
C ASN A 322 6.33 -2.98 -25.08
N CYS A 323 6.65 -2.11 -26.03
CA CYS A 323 7.90 -2.18 -26.75
C CYS A 323 9.02 -1.49 -25.96
N PHE A 324 10.17 -2.14 -25.85
CA PHE A 324 11.34 -1.60 -25.19
C PHE A 324 12.59 -1.64 -26.12
N GLY A 325 13.58 -0.88 -25.77
CA GLY A 325 14.86 -0.86 -26.49
C GLY A 325 16.04 -0.97 -25.56
N ARG A 326 17.25 -0.89 -26.09
CA ARG A 326 18.49 -1.04 -25.34
C ARG A 326 18.58 -0.07 -24.14
N THR A 327 18.19 1.19 -24.31
CA THR A 327 18.22 2.21 -23.25
C THR A 327 17.38 1.78 -22.03
N ILE A 328 16.19 1.24 -22.25
CA ILE A 328 15.31 0.74 -21.17
C ILE A 328 15.96 -0.46 -20.47
N VAL A 329 16.61 -1.36 -21.24
CA VAL A 329 17.35 -2.48 -20.65
C VAL A 329 18.51 -1.99 -19.79
N GLU A 330 19.25 -0.97 -20.22
CA GLU A 330 20.32 -0.34 -19.45
C GLU A 330 19.80 0.28 -18.16
N GLU A 331 18.68 1.02 -18.21
CA GLU A 331 18.02 1.63 -17.05
C GLU A 331 17.55 0.60 -16.03
N ILE A 332 16.92 -0.48 -16.51
CA ILE A 332 16.34 -1.49 -15.62
C ILE A 332 17.42 -2.35 -14.95
N THR A 333 18.42 -2.78 -15.72
CA THR A 333 19.39 -3.79 -15.27
C THR A 333 20.71 -3.21 -14.78
N GLY A 334 20.96 -1.92 -14.98
CA GLY A 334 22.26 -1.28 -14.71
C GLY A 334 23.41 -1.76 -15.60
N LEU A 335 23.12 -2.51 -16.65
CA LEU A 335 24.13 -3.03 -17.58
C LEU A 335 24.73 -1.90 -18.43
N LYS A 336 26.03 -1.99 -18.71
CA LYS A 336 26.67 -1.12 -19.72
C LYS A 336 26.09 -1.44 -21.12
N PRO A 337 26.18 -0.49 -22.10
CA PRO A 337 25.60 -0.68 -23.45
C PRO A 337 25.96 -1.98 -24.14
N SER A 338 27.22 -2.44 -23.98
CA SER A 338 27.67 -3.73 -24.54
C SER A 338 27.03 -4.93 -23.86
N GLY A 339 26.78 -4.87 -22.55
CA GLY A 339 26.09 -5.91 -21.78
C GLY A 339 24.60 -5.98 -22.12
N ALA A 340 23.93 -4.83 -22.20
CA ALA A 340 22.54 -4.74 -22.62
C ALA A 340 22.33 -5.27 -24.06
N SER A 341 23.22 -4.96 -24.99
CA SER A 341 23.17 -5.47 -26.35
C SER A 341 23.36 -7.01 -26.41
N LYS A 342 24.26 -7.56 -25.57
CA LYS A 342 24.48 -9.02 -25.48
C LYS A 342 23.23 -9.72 -24.89
N LEU A 343 22.63 -9.11 -23.85
CA LEU A 343 21.41 -9.63 -23.26
C LEU A 343 20.26 -9.63 -24.27
N ILE A 344 20.03 -8.52 -24.97
CA ILE A 344 18.99 -8.42 -26.00
C ILE A 344 19.20 -9.49 -27.09
N LYS A 345 20.45 -9.67 -27.56
CA LYS A 345 20.76 -10.70 -28.55
C LYS A 345 20.40 -12.09 -28.04
N LEU A 346 20.80 -12.44 -26.81
CA LEU A 346 20.47 -13.70 -26.18
C LEU A 346 18.95 -13.90 -26.11
N LEU A 347 18.18 -12.88 -25.70
CA LEU A 347 16.73 -12.96 -25.59
C LEU A 347 16.03 -13.11 -26.94
N VAL A 348 16.58 -12.54 -28.01
CA VAL A 348 16.08 -12.76 -29.39
C VAL A 348 16.41 -14.16 -29.86
N ASP A 349 17.66 -14.59 -29.66
CA ASP A 349 18.12 -15.93 -30.08
C ASP A 349 17.38 -17.06 -29.33
N SER A 350 16.95 -16.82 -28.08
CA SER A 350 16.13 -17.75 -27.28
C SER A 350 14.61 -17.57 -27.46
N GLU A 351 14.18 -16.74 -28.41
CA GLU A 351 12.76 -16.46 -28.69
C GLU A 351 11.95 -15.95 -27.48
N VAL A 352 12.62 -15.39 -26.48
CA VAL A 352 11.95 -14.76 -25.34
C VAL A 352 11.39 -13.40 -25.72
N ILE A 353 12.10 -12.68 -26.61
CA ILE A 353 11.64 -11.39 -27.18
C ILE A 353 11.71 -11.43 -28.70
N VAL A 354 10.86 -10.63 -29.33
CA VAL A 354 10.84 -10.48 -30.81
C VAL A 354 11.02 -9.02 -31.20
N PRO A 355 11.71 -8.73 -32.31
CA PRO A 355 11.80 -7.38 -32.85
C PRO A 355 10.42 -6.88 -33.32
N VAL A 356 10.15 -5.60 -33.09
CA VAL A 356 8.88 -4.96 -33.49
C VAL A 356 9.13 -4.04 -34.67
N THR A 357 8.33 -4.22 -35.72
CA THR A 357 8.34 -3.34 -36.91
C THR A 357 7.40 -2.15 -36.71
N GLY A 358 7.72 -0.98 -37.28
CA GLY A 358 6.88 0.22 -37.18
C GLY A 358 7.17 1.14 -36.00
N HIS A 359 8.01 0.78 -35.04
CA HIS A 359 8.38 1.58 -33.87
C HIS A 359 9.85 2.04 -33.85
N GLY A 360 10.52 2.08 -35.00
CA GLY A 360 11.95 2.40 -35.14
C GLY A 360 12.85 1.16 -34.99
N LYS A 361 14.15 1.31 -35.37
CA LYS A 361 15.12 0.22 -35.26
C LYS A 361 15.46 -0.06 -33.78
N GLY A 362 15.60 -1.35 -33.43
CA GLY A 362 16.04 -1.77 -32.08
C GLY A 362 14.96 -1.70 -31.01
N LYS A 363 13.70 -1.92 -31.40
CA LYS A 363 12.58 -2.12 -30.48
C LYS A 363 12.16 -3.57 -30.43
N TYR A 364 11.88 -4.05 -29.23
CA TYR A 364 11.55 -5.46 -28.94
C TYR A 364 10.34 -5.52 -28.00
N ARG A 365 9.64 -6.67 -27.99
CA ARG A 365 8.61 -7.00 -27.01
C ARG A 365 8.74 -8.46 -26.59
N PHE A 366 8.23 -8.80 -25.43
CA PHE A 366 8.13 -10.20 -25.00
C PHE A 366 7.09 -10.96 -25.82
N GLN A 367 7.36 -12.26 -26.02
CA GLN A 367 6.52 -13.16 -26.81
C GLN A 367 5.50 -13.91 -25.94
#